data_4e2f6ca7f434641ebfc96ec586de1ca4
#
_entry.id   4e2f6ca7f434641ebfc96ec586de1ca4
#
_cell.length_a   1.000
_cell.length_b   1.000
_cell.length_c   1.000
_cell.angle_alpha   90.00
_cell.angle_beta   90.00
_cell.angle_gamma   90.00
#
_symmetry.space_group_name_H-M   'P 1'
#
loop_
_entity.id
_entity.type
_entity.pdbx_description
1 polymer ?
#
loop_
_entity_poly.entity_id
_entity_poly.type
_entity_poly.pdbx_seq_one_letter_code
_entity_poly.pdbx_strand_id
1 'polypeptide(L)'
;VFWHPKGWTIFKNLINYMRKKQDEAGYLEINTPEILDKSLWQRSGHLEKFGDNMFTTITEDKKEYAIKPMNCPGGIQVFRQGLRSYRELPYKIAEFGKVHRYEPSGALHGLMRVRAFTQDDAHIFCTEQQIEEECIKLCNLITNIYKDFGFDQIVIKYSDRPEKRVGSDIVWDKSEEALLNTIKSLNVPYEINSGEGAFYGPKLEFVLRDAIGRDWQCGTIQIDLNLPERLDCNFINSEGNKERPVMIHRALFGSLERFIGILIEHYSGNLPLWLCPVKAVIATVTEKCLSLIHISEPTRPRLI
;
A
#
# COMPACT_ATOMS: atom_id res chain seq x y z
N VAL A 1 -8.38 9.05 -12.98
CA VAL A 1 -9.62 8.28 -13.04
C VAL A 1 -10.77 9.13 -12.53
N PHE A 2 -11.94 9.06 -13.20
CA PHE A 2 -13.18 9.65 -12.74
C PHE A 2 -14.08 8.52 -12.22
N TRP A 3 -14.46 8.61 -10.95
CA TRP A 3 -15.28 7.59 -10.31
C TRP A 3 -16.76 7.97 -10.37
N HIS A 4 -17.55 7.20 -11.10
CA HIS A 4 -19.02 7.30 -11.08
C HIS A 4 -19.59 6.65 -9.80
N PRO A 5 -20.84 6.94 -9.39
CA PRO A 5 -21.39 6.49 -8.11
C PRO A 5 -21.24 4.98 -7.84
N LYS A 6 -21.47 4.13 -8.84
CA LYS A 6 -21.34 2.67 -8.69
C LYS A 6 -19.87 2.27 -8.43
N GLY A 7 -18.93 2.80 -9.24
CA GLY A 7 -17.49 2.54 -9.06
C GLY A 7 -16.97 3.10 -7.72
N TRP A 8 -17.43 4.29 -7.33
CA TRP A 8 -17.08 4.87 -6.05
C TRP A 8 -17.60 4.06 -4.87
N THR A 9 -18.73 3.37 -5.00
CA THR A 9 -19.22 2.45 -3.97
C THR A 9 -18.30 1.25 -3.82
N ILE A 10 -17.81 0.64 -4.90
CA ILE A 10 -16.82 -0.44 -4.85
C ILE A 10 -15.55 0.06 -4.16
N PHE A 11 -15.05 1.23 -4.57
CA PHE A 11 -13.86 1.84 -3.98
C PHE A 11 -13.98 2.03 -2.46
N LYS A 12 -15.10 2.58 -1.98
CA LYS A 12 -15.38 2.73 -0.55
C LYS A 12 -15.49 1.39 0.18
N ASN A 13 -16.09 0.37 -0.46
CA ASN A 13 -16.20 -0.96 0.14
C ASN A 13 -14.81 -1.58 0.36
N LEU A 14 -13.87 -1.41 -0.59
CA LEU A 14 -12.49 -1.86 -0.42
C LEU A 14 -11.77 -1.13 0.72
N ILE A 15 -11.90 0.20 0.79
CA ILE A 15 -11.33 0.98 1.90
C ILE A 15 -11.88 0.48 3.25
N ASN A 16 -13.19 0.33 3.36
CA ASN A 16 -13.83 -0.10 4.61
C ASN A 16 -13.42 -1.52 5.00
N TYR A 17 -13.29 -2.43 4.03
CA TYR A 17 -12.78 -3.76 4.27
C TYR A 17 -11.33 -3.73 4.78
N MET A 18 -10.45 -3.00 4.09
CA MET A 18 -9.04 -2.91 4.47
C MET A 18 -8.87 -2.20 5.82
N ARG A 19 -9.63 -1.14 6.08
CA ARG A 19 -9.61 -0.43 7.37
C ARG A 19 -9.91 -1.38 8.53
N LYS A 20 -10.95 -2.23 8.39
CA LYS A 20 -11.26 -3.26 9.38
C LYS A 20 -10.09 -4.23 9.59
N LYS A 21 -9.47 -4.71 8.50
CA LYS A 21 -8.31 -5.62 8.61
C LYS A 21 -7.08 -4.93 9.25
N GLN A 22 -6.90 -3.65 9.00
CA GLN A 22 -5.83 -2.85 9.60
C GLN A 22 -6.08 -2.64 11.10
N ASP A 23 -7.30 -2.29 11.49
CA ASP A 23 -7.69 -2.14 12.90
C ASP A 23 -7.47 -3.45 13.67
N GLU A 24 -7.93 -4.59 13.12
CA GLU A 24 -7.73 -5.93 13.69
C GLU A 24 -6.24 -6.30 13.84
N ALA A 25 -5.37 -5.80 12.94
CA ALA A 25 -3.92 -6.03 12.96
C ALA A 25 -3.14 -4.97 13.78
N GLY A 26 -3.83 -4.03 14.43
CA GLY A 26 -3.25 -3.03 15.31
C GLY A 26 -2.57 -1.85 14.61
N TYR A 27 -3.01 -1.49 13.40
CA TYR A 27 -2.53 -0.30 12.71
C TYR A 27 -3.27 0.96 13.16
N LEU A 28 -2.54 2.06 13.24
CA LEU A 28 -3.10 3.40 13.43
C LEU A 28 -3.26 4.07 12.08
N GLU A 29 -4.48 4.48 11.72
CA GLU A 29 -4.72 5.19 10.45
C GLU A 29 -4.20 6.63 10.57
N ILE A 30 -3.42 7.05 9.59
CA ILE A 30 -2.88 8.42 9.45
C ILE A 30 -3.26 9.01 8.09
N ASN A 31 -3.05 10.31 7.93
CA ASN A 31 -3.14 11.00 6.65
C ASN A 31 -2.01 12.03 6.56
N THR A 32 -1.26 11.99 5.46
CA THR A 32 -0.15 12.92 5.22
C THR A 32 -0.46 13.82 4.01
N PRO A 33 0.05 15.07 3.98
CA PRO A 33 -0.19 15.99 2.87
C PRO A 33 0.25 15.41 1.52
N GLU A 34 -0.50 15.73 0.46
CA GLU A 34 -0.14 15.33 -0.91
C GLU A 34 0.99 16.21 -1.48
N ILE A 35 1.05 17.48 -1.11
CA ILE A 35 2.07 18.44 -1.56
C ILE A 35 3.01 18.73 -0.41
N LEU A 36 4.29 18.48 -0.61
CA LEU A 36 5.34 18.62 0.39
C LEU A 36 6.54 19.38 -0.18
N ASP A 37 7.30 20.01 0.70
CA ASP A 37 8.54 20.70 0.35
C ASP A 37 9.51 19.76 -0.37
N LYS A 38 10.11 20.22 -1.45
CA LYS A 38 11.02 19.44 -2.30
C LYS A 38 12.24 18.91 -1.53
N SER A 39 12.69 19.61 -0.49
CA SER A 39 13.84 19.21 0.33
C SER A 39 13.63 17.87 1.04
N LEU A 40 12.38 17.51 1.40
CA LEU A 40 12.08 16.21 1.97
C LEU A 40 12.41 15.07 0.99
N TRP A 41 12.11 15.29 -0.28
CA TRP A 41 12.36 14.33 -1.36
C TRP A 41 13.84 14.24 -1.74
N GLN A 42 14.58 15.34 -1.60
CA GLN A 42 16.04 15.35 -1.74
C GLN A 42 16.70 14.54 -0.61
N ARG A 43 16.33 14.81 0.64
CA ARG A 43 16.89 14.13 1.81
C ARG A 43 16.61 12.63 1.78
N SER A 44 15.40 12.22 1.43
CA SER A 44 15.00 10.81 1.33
C SER A 44 15.62 10.09 0.13
N GLY A 45 16.19 10.81 -0.86
CA GLY A 45 16.75 10.24 -2.08
C GLY A 45 15.73 9.98 -3.20
N HIS A 46 14.45 10.24 -2.97
CA HIS A 46 13.42 10.05 -3.98
C HIS A 46 13.64 10.95 -5.20
N LEU A 47 14.05 12.19 -4.99
CA LEU A 47 14.27 13.13 -6.10
C LEU A 47 15.42 12.68 -7.01
N GLU A 48 16.47 12.09 -6.45
CA GLU A 48 17.61 11.58 -7.20
C GLU A 48 17.30 10.30 -7.98
N LYS A 49 16.57 9.37 -7.34
CA LYS A 49 16.34 8.03 -7.90
C LYS A 49 15.02 7.91 -8.66
N PHE A 50 14.07 8.80 -8.38
CA PHE A 50 12.71 8.73 -8.89
C PHE A 50 12.20 10.07 -9.48
N GLY A 51 13.08 11.09 -9.59
CA GLY A 51 12.72 12.46 -9.96
C GLY A 51 12.02 12.60 -11.32
N ASP A 52 12.39 11.80 -12.30
CA ASP A 52 11.76 11.79 -13.64
C ASP A 52 10.27 11.40 -13.60
N ASN A 53 9.85 10.71 -12.56
CA ASN A 53 8.46 10.29 -12.34
C ASN A 53 7.71 11.19 -11.32
N MET A 54 8.29 12.32 -10.92
CA MET A 54 7.68 13.22 -9.94
C MET A 54 7.06 14.44 -10.60
N PHE A 55 5.90 14.86 -10.09
CA PHE A 55 5.34 16.18 -10.39
C PHE A 55 5.93 17.20 -9.41
N THR A 56 6.54 18.24 -9.94
CA THR A 56 7.08 19.36 -9.15
C THR A 56 6.42 20.67 -9.56
N THR A 57 6.36 21.62 -8.63
CA THR A 57 5.82 22.95 -8.87
C THR A 57 6.63 23.99 -8.12
N ILE A 58 6.56 25.24 -8.58
CA ILE A 58 7.19 26.41 -7.97
C ILE A 58 6.08 27.39 -7.68
N THR A 59 6.00 27.86 -6.43
CA THR A 59 5.03 28.87 -6.01
C THR A 59 5.51 30.30 -6.34
N GLU A 60 4.62 31.29 -6.23
CA GLU A 60 4.95 32.70 -6.51
C GLU A 60 6.12 33.23 -5.66
N ASP A 61 6.25 32.74 -4.42
CA ASP A 61 7.36 33.04 -3.51
C ASP A 61 8.64 32.22 -3.80
N LYS A 62 8.69 31.55 -4.98
CA LYS A 62 9.82 30.75 -5.50
C LYS A 62 10.18 29.54 -4.64
N LYS A 63 9.27 29.05 -3.81
CA LYS A 63 9.47 27.79 -3.11
C LYS A 63 9.11 26.61 -4.01
N GLU A 64 9.92 25.56 -3.93
CA GLU A 64 9.77 24.35 -4.71
C GLU A 64 9.06 23.28 -3.89
N TYR A 65 8.01 22.74 -4.47
CA TYR A 65 7.21 21.65 -3.90
C TYR A 65 7.17 20.47 -4.86
N ALA A 66 6.87 19.28 -4.31
CA ALA A 66 6.57 18.12 -5.11
C ALA A 66 5.28 17.45 -4.61
N ILE A 67 4.52 16.90 -5.54
CA ILE A 67 3.37 16.05 -5.23
C ILE A 67 3.91 14.67 -4.89
N LYS A 68 3.51 14.10 -3.76
CA LYS A 68 4.07 12.83 -3.27
C LYS A 68 3.90 11.69 -4.27
N PRO A 69 5.00 11.03 -4.69
CA PRO A 69 4.96 9.80 -5.50
C PRO A 69 4.83 8.55 -4.64
N MET A 70 5.09 8.67 -3.34
CA MET A 70 5.07 7.63 -2.31
C MET A 70 4.70 8.24 -0.95
N ASN A 71 4.22 7.43 0.00
CA ASN A 71 3.79 7.90 1.32
C ASN A 71 4.90 7.81 2.39
N CYS A 72 5.94 7.03 2.16
CA CYS A 72 6.96 6.68 3.15
C CYS A 72 7.64 7.89 3.82
N PRO A 73 8.09 8.96 3.13
CA PRO A 73 8.67 10.10 3.83
C PRO A 73 7.67 10.82 4.74
N GLY A 74 6.39 10.86 4.36
CA GLY A 74 5.31 11.41 5.20
C GLY A 74 5.11 10.58 6.47
N GLY A 75 5.05 9.26 6.35
CA GLY A 75 4.94 8.33 7.49
C GLY A 75 6.10 8.47 8.48
N ILE A 76 7.34 8.64 7.97
CA ILE A 76 8.51 8.91 8.82
C ILE A 76 8.36 10.24 9.57
N GLN A 77 7.82 11.30 8.93
CA GLN A 77 7.58 12.56 9.65
C GLN A 77 6.58 12.38 10.79
N VAL A 78 5.56 11.56 10.63
CA VAL A 78 4.61 11.23 11.73
C VAL A 78 5.30 10.47 12.85
N PHE A 79 6.12 9.46 12.54
CA PHE A 79 6.86 8.71 13.55
C PHE A 79 7.81 9.62 14.36
N ARG A 80 8.46 10.58 13.71
CA ARG A 80 9.42 11.51 14.32
C ARG A 80 8.78 12.57 15.24
N GLN A 81 7.45 12.71 15.19
CA GLN A 81 6.75 13.63 16.10
C GLN A 81 6.75 13.06 17.52
N GLY A 82 7.69 13.50 18.32
CA GLY A 82 7.89 13.04 19.69
C GLY A 82 8.99 12.01 19.84
N LEU A 83 9.29 11.69 21.08
CA LEU A 83 10.28 10.70 21.47
C LEU A 83 9.60 9.34 21.58
N ARG A 84 10.02 8.37 20.78
CA ARG A 84 9.48 7.00 20.80
C ARG A 84 10.33 6.10 21.67
N SER A 85 9.70 5.25 22.47
CA SER A 85 10.34 4.22 23.26
C SER A 85 10.34 2.88 22.52
N TYR A 86 11.35 2.04 22.78
CA TYR A 86 11.37 0.65 22.29
C TYR A 86 10.11 -0.16 22.67
N ARG A 87 9.44 0.23 23.76
CA ARG A 87 8.18 -0.41 24.21
C ARG A 87 6.97 -0.14 23.31
N GLU A 88 7.09 0.88 22.48
CA GLU A 88 6.04 1.22 21.49
C GLU A 88 6.24 0.46 20.16
N LEU A 89 7.37 -0.25 20.02
CA LEU A 89 7.68 -1.03 18.81
C LEU A 89 7.14 -2.47 18.92
N PRO A 90 6.61 -3.04 17.86
CA PRO A 90 6.49 -2.46 16.52
C PRO A 90 5.38 -1.38 16.45
N TYR A 91 5.74 -0.19 15.94
CA TYR A 91 4.81 0.91 15.73
C TYR A 91 4.27 0.86 14.31
N LYS A 92 2.95 0.66 14.17
CA LYS A 92 2.29 0.37 12.89
C LYS A 92 1.37 1.53 12.50
N ILE A 93 1.65 2.16 11.37
CA ILE A 93 0.80 3.22 10.80
C ILE A 93 0.35 2.84 9.40
N ALA A 94 -0.86 3.19 9.04
CA ALA A 94 -1.45 2.92 7.73
C ALA A 94 -2.09 4.18 7.14
N GLU A 95 -2.07 4.31 5.82
CA GLU A 95 -2.60 5.46 5.11
C GLU A 95 -3.25 5.01 3.79
N PHE A 96 -4.48 5.47 3.54
CA PHE A 96 -5.03 5.44 2.18
C PHE A 96 -4.51 6.66 1.42
N GLY A 97 -3.21 6.63 1.13
CA GLY A 97 -2.49 7.76 0.57
C GLY A 97 -2.69 7.88 -0.93
N LYS A 98 -3.13 9.05 -1.38
CA LYS A 98 -3.19 9.37 -2.80
C LYS A 98 -1.84 9.85 -3.29
N VAL A 99 -1.26 9.12 -4.22
CA VAL A 99 0.06 9.38 -4.79
C VAL A 99 -0.03 9.67 -6.28
N HIS A 100 0.95 10.42 -6.78
CA HIS A 100 0.97 10.86 -8.17
C HIS A 100 2.33 10.53 -8.78
N ARG A 101 2.30 9.85 -9.92
CA ARG A 101 3.51 9.51 -10.68
C ARG A 101 3.39 9.98 -12.11
N TYR A 102 4.41 10.63 -12.62
CA TYR A 102 4.46 11.04 -14.02
C TYR A 102 4.77 9.83 -14.90
N GLU A 103 3.74 9.01 -15.13
CA GLU A 103 3.84 7.90 -16.08
C GLU A 103 3.75 8.46 -17.50
N PRO A 104 4.61 8.01 -18.44
CA PRO A 104 4.52 8.41 -19.85
C PRO A 104 3.16 7.98 -20.43
N SER A 105 2.63 8.76 -21.38
CA SER A 105 1.29 8.52 -21.92
C SER A 105 1.13 7.13 -22.55
N GLY A 106 2.17 6.60 -23.18
CA GLY A 106 2.16 5.26 -23.78
C GLY A 106 2.14 4.10 -22.76
N ALA A 107 2.44 4.38 -21.48
CA ALA A 107 2.39 3.37 -20.43
C ALA A 107 1.03 3.31 -19.70
N LEU A 108 0.14 4.27 -19.95
CA LEU A 108 -1.18 4.32 -19.30
C LEU A 108 -2.08 3.19 -19.81
N HIS A 109 -2.78 2.52 -18.88
CA HIS A 109 -3.60 1.37 -19.22
C HIS A 109 -4.84 1.24 -18.32
N GLY A 110 -5.97 1.80 -18.73
CA GLY A 110 -7.25 1.72 -18.02
C GLY A 110 -7.12 2.06 -16.53
N LEU A 111 -7.59 1.17 -15.65
CA LEU A 111 -7.40 1.24 -14.21
C LEU A 111 -6.06 0.65 -13.75
N MET A 112 -5.40 -0.15 -14.61
CA MET A 112 -4.19 -0.90 -14.24
C MET A 112 -2.96 -0.01 -14.07
N ARG A 113 -2.84 1.08 -14.86
CA ARG A 113 -1.73 2.02 -14.79
C ARG A 113 -2.18 3.45 -15.04
N VAL A 114 -2.21 4.24 -13.98
CA VAL A 114 -2.71 5.62 -13.95
C VAL A 114 -1.69 6.55 -13.30
N ARG A 115 -1.81 7.86 -13.53
CA ARG A 115 -0.90 8.85 -12.94
C ARG A 115 -1.23 9.23 -11.51
N ALA A 116 -2.49 9.07 -11.10
CA ALA A 116 -2.95 9.34 -9.74
C ALA A 116 -3.72 8.14 -9.24
N PHE A 117 -3.31 7.57 -8.11
CA PHE A 117 -3.92 6.39 -7.53
C PHE A 117 -3.82 6.41 -6.00
N THR A 118 -4.68 5.66 -5.36
CA THR A 118 -4.71 5.51 -3.91
C THR A 118 -4.08 4.19 -3.53
N GLN A 119 -3.12 4.23 -2.60
CA GLN A 119 -2.51 3.03 -2.02
C GLN A 119 -3.08 2.76 -0.63
N ASP A 120 -3.27 1.48 -0.31
CA ASP A 120 -3.46 0.98 1.05
C ASP A 120 -2.10 0.81 1.74
N ASP A 121 -1.33 1.88 1.79
CA ASP A 121 0.05 1.88 2.22
C ASP A 121 0.16 1.82 3.75
N ALA A 122 1.17 1.15 4.25
CA ALA A 122 1.49 1.19 5.67
C ALA A 122 2.97 0.97 5.94
N HIS A 123 3.37 1.44 7.12
CA HIS A 123 4.74 1.41 7.57
C HIS A 123 4.80 0.85 8.99
N ILE A 124 5.65 -0.13 9.19
CA ILE A 124 5.92 -0.74 10.49
C ILE A 124 7.34 -0.34 10.88
N PHE A 125 7.45 0.38 11.99
CA PHE A 125 8.74 0.70 12.58
C PHE A 125 9.01 -0.33 13.67
N CYS A 126 10.10 -1.08 13.55
CA CYS A 126 10.41 -2.17 14.46
C CYS A 126 11.92 -2.25 14.74
N THR A 127 12.32 -3.11 15.67
CA THR A 127 13.73 -3.47 15.87
C THR A 127 14.16 -4.53 14.84
N GLU A 128 15.48 -4.72 14.66
CA GLU A 128 16.00 -5.78 13.79
C GLU A 128 15.48 -7.18 14.19
N GLN A 129 15.32 -7.44 15.49
CA GLN A 129 14.83 -8.72 16.02
C GLN A 129 13.35 -8.99 15.71
N GLN A 130 12.57 -7.94 15.42
CA GLN A 130 11.13 -8.06 15.14
C GLN A 130 10.83 -8.25 13.64
N ILE A 131 11.81 -8.12 12.75
CA ILE A 131 11.60 -8.14 11.29
C ILE A 131 10.92 -9.43 10.85
N GLU A 132 11.51 -10.58 11.20
CA GLU A 132 11.01 -11.88 10.71
C GLU A 132 9.57 -12.13 11.16
N GLU A 133 9.26 -11.90 12.44
CA GLU A 133 7.92 -12.08 12.99
C GLU A 133 6.89 -11.17 12.29
N GLU A 134 7.22 -9.90 12.10
CA GLU A 134 6.31 -8.96 11.44
C GLU A 134 6.13 -9.28 9.95
N CYS A 135 7.18 -9.70 9.24
CA CYS A 135 7.07 -10.13 7.84
C CYS A 135 6.22 -11.42 7.70
N ILE A 136 6.35 -12.38 8.61
CA ILE A 136 5.49 -13.58 8.64
C ILE A 136 4.02 -13.20 8.84
N LYS A 137 3.72 -12.31 9.80
CA LYS A 137 2.36 -11.80 10.02
C LYS A 137 1.79 -11.13 8.77
N LEU A 138 2.62 -10.35 8.08
CA LEU A 138 2.22 -9.68 6.83
C LEU A 138 1.94 -10.67 5.70
N CYS A 139 2.80 -11.66 5.48
CA CYS A 139 2.58 -12.68 4.46
C CYS A 139 1.25 -13.43 4.68
N ASN A 140 0.97 -13.80 5.95
CA ASN A 140 -0.29 -14.43 6.32
C ASN A 140 -1.49 -13.51 6.09
N LEU A 141 -1.37 -12.23 6.45
CA LEU A 141 -2.42 -11.24 6.26
C LEU A 141 -2.74 -11.05 4.77
N ILE A 142 -1.73 -10.90 3.92
CA ILE A 142 -1.89 -10.76 2.46
C ILE A 142 -2.59 -11.99 1.88
N THR A 143 -2.10 -13.18 2.23
CA THR A 143 -2.65 -14.43 1.72
C THR A 143 -4.12 -14.61 2.10
N ASN A 144 -4.48 -14.28 3.35
CA ASN A 144 -5.86 -14.36 3.82
C ASN A 144 -6.76 -13.35 3.11
N ILE A 145 -6.28 -12.10 2.95
CA ILE A 145 -7.03 -11.07 2.22
C ILE A 145 -7.29 -11.51 0.78
N TYR A 146 -6.27 -12.01 0.07
CA TYR A 146 -6.48 -12.43 -1.31
C TYR A 146 -7.47 -13.59 -1.44
N LYS A 147 -7.46 -14.53 -0.48
CA LYS A 147 -8.49 -15.59 -0.41
C LYS A 147 -9.89 -15.03 -0.19
N ASP A 148 -10.06 -14.00 0.67
CA ASP A 148 -11.35 -13.33 0.87
C ASP A 148 -11.89 -12.71 -0.42
N PHE A 149 -11.00 -12.36 -1.38
CA PHE A 149 -11.33 -11.86 -2.71
C PHE A 149 -11.34 -12.94 -3.80
N GLY A 150 -11.25 -14.23 -3.44
CA GLY A 150 -11.34 -15.34 -4.39
C GLY A 150 -10.08 -15.61 -5.21
N PHE A 151 -8.91 -15.11 -4.78
CA PHE A 151 -7.63 -15.42 -5.43
C PHE A 151 -6.94 -16.58 -4.72
N ASP A 152 -7.02 -17.77 -5.32
CA ASP A 152 -6.40 -18.98 -4.79
C ASP A 152 -4.94 -19.17 -5.25
N GLN A 153 -4.58 -18.55 -6.36
CA GLN A 153 -3.23 -18.62 -6.93
C GLN A 153 -2.52 -17.29 -6.78
N ILE A 154 -1.51 -17.27 -5.93
CA ILE A 154 -0.67 -16.11 -5.66
C ILE A 154 0.76 -16.50 -6.02
N VAL A 155 1.40 -15.72 -6.91
CA VAL A 155 2.82 -15.87 -7.20
C VAL A 155 3.58 -14.92 -6.30
N ILE A 156 4.51 -15.46 -5.52
CA ILE A 156 5.41 -14.68 -4.67
C ILE A 156 6.74 -14.53 -5.41
N LYS A 157 7.21 -13.28 -5.56
CA LYS A 157 8.52 -12.99 -6.13
C LYS A 157 9.39 -12.29 -5.10
N TYR A 158 10.63 -12.76 -5.00
CA TYR A 158 11.66 -12.10 -4.21
C TYR A 158 12.52 -11.25 -5.14
N SER A 159 12.61 -9.95 -4.86
CA SER A 159 13.40 -9.00 -5.65
C SER A 159 14.53 -8.45 -4.79
N ASP A 160 15.76 -8.71 -5.22
CA ASP A 160 16.99 -8.28 -4.56
C ASP A 160 17.42 -6.86 -5.01
N ARG A 161 18.62 -6.47 -4.60
CA ARG A 161 19.17 -5.12 -4.81
C ARG A 161 19.25 -4.71 -6.29
N PRO A 162 18.72 -3.53 -6.66
CA PRO A 162 18.92 -2.98 -8.01
C PRO A 162 20.29 -2.32 -8.17
N GLU A 163 20.71 -2.08 -9.42
CA GLU A 163 21.95 -1.37 -9.69
C GLU A 163 21.94 0.06 -9.10
N LYS A 164 20.85 0.80 -9.32
CA LYS A 164 20.65 2.15 -8.76
C LYS A 164 19.98 2.08 -7.40
N ARG A 165 20.78 2.10 -6.33
CA ARG A 165 20.30 1.99 -4.95
C ARG A 165 20.93 3.01 -4.01
N VAL A 166 20.38 3.17 -2.82
CA VAL A 166 20.96 3.89 -1.69
C VAL A 166 21.43 2.90 -0.62
N GLY A 167 22.33 3.34 0.26
CA GLY A 167 22.87 2.50 1.35
C GLY A 167 24.09 1.69 0.95
N SER A 168 24.75 1.12 1.97
CA SER A 168 25.93 0.27 1.81
C SER A 168 25.54 -1.18 1.52
N ASP A 169 26.48 -1.96 0.97
CA ASP A 169 26.27 -3.39 0.73
C ASP A 169 25.98 -4.17 2.02
N ILE A 170 26.59 -3.79 3.14
CA ILE A 170 26.33 -4.41 4.46
C ILE A 170 24.86 -4.25 4.87
N VAL A 171 24.26 -3.08 4.64
CA VAL A 171 22.84 -2.82 4.93
C VAL A 171 21.95 -3.67 4.04
N TRP A 172 22.32 -3.78 2.75
CA TRP A 172 21.60 -4.61 1.80
C TRP A 172 21.67 -6.10 2.13
N ASP A 173 22.87 -6.60 2.48
CA ASP A 173 23.08 -8.00 2.87
C ASP A 173 22.16 -8.38 4.05
N LYS A 174 22.09 -7.54 5.08
CA LYS A 174 21.19 -7.74 6.24
C LYS A 174 19.72 -7.76 5.85
N SER A 175 19.28 -6.79 5.02
CA SER A 175 17.88 -6.68 4.59
C SER A 175 17.46 -7.87 3.74
N GLU A 176 18.31 -8.29 2.82
CA GLU A 176 18.07 -9.44 1.94
C GLU A 176 18.04 -10.76 2.72
N GLU A 177 18.98 -10.95 3.65
CA GLU A 177 19.02 -12.14 4.51
C GLU A 177 17.74 -12.25 5.36
N ALA A 178 17.31 -11.15 5.99
CA ALA A 178 16.10 -11.13 6.80
C ALA A 178 14.84 -11.50 5.98
N LEU A 179 14.73 -10.98 4.76
CA LEU A 179 13.58 -11.25 3.88
C LEU A 179 13.61 -12.68 3.33
N LEU A 180 14.78 -13.20 2.97
CA LEU A 180 14.96 -14.59 2.54
C LEU A 180 14.67 -15.58 3.67
N ASN A 181 15.09 -15.28 4.90
CA ASN A 181 14.78 -16.13 6.06
C ASN A 181 13.27 -16.18 6.31
N THR A 182 12.57 -15.06 6.17
CA THR A 182 11.10 -15.02 6.24
C THR A 182 10.43 -15.98 5.25
N ILE A 183 10.82 -15.96 3.96
CA ILE A 183 10.24 -16.83 2.95
C ILE A 183 10.54 -18.30 3.25
N LYS A 184 11.76 -18.60 3.65
CA LYS A 184 12.18 -19.97 4.01
C LYS A 184 11.38 -20.48 5.21
N SER A 185 11.17 -19.65 6.24
CA SER A 185 10.37 -19.99 7.42
C SER A 185 8.90 -20.29 7.06
N LEU A 186 8.35 -19.58 6.09
CA LEU A 186 6.99 -19.81 5.59
C LEU A 186 6.84 -21.09 4.75
N ASN A 187 7.94 -21.63 4.23
CA ASN A 187 7.96 -22.80 3.35
C ASN A 187 6.99 -22.68 2.16
N VAL A 188 6.92 -21.50 1.54
CA VAL A 188 6.10 -21.22 0.36
C VAL A 188 6.97 -21.13 -0.89
N PRO A 189 6.48 -21.56 -2.06
CA PRO A 189 7.21 -21.42 -3.31
C PRO A 189 7.35 -19.94 -3.68
N TYR A 190 8.51 -19.54 -4.20
CA TYR A 190 8.76 -18.18 -4.68
C TYR A 190 9.68 -18.20 -5.91
N GLU A 191 9.58 -17.14 -6.69
CA GLU A 191 10.46 -16.87 -7.83
C GLU A 191 11.45 -15.77 -7.47
N ILE A 192 12.66 -15.85 -8.04
CA ILE A 192 13.66 -14.77 -7.89
C ILE A 192 13.50 -13.80 -9.05
N ASN A 193 13.32 -12.52 -8.71
CA ASN A 193 13.23 -11.41 -9.66
C ASN A 193 14.42 -10.48 -9.43
N SER A 194 15.58 -10.86 -9.97
CA SER A 194 16.86 -10.24 -9.62
C SER A 194 16.96 -8.79 -10.12
N GLY A 195 17.45 -7.89 -9.27
CA GLY A 195 17.67 -6.48 -9.59
C GLY A 195 16.41 -5.60 -9.56
N GLU A 196 15.26 -6.14 -9.19
CA GLU A 196 13.97 -5.44 -9.23
C GLU A 196 13.51 -4.93 -7.85
N GLY A 197 14.39 -4.96 -6.85
CA GLY A 197 14.14 -4.37 -5.53
C GLY A 197 13.85 -2.86 -5.61
N ALA A 198 13.30 -2.30 -4.52
CA ALA A 198 13.18 -0.86 -4.41
C ALA A 198 14.57 -0.23 -4.26
N PHE A 199 14.74 1.04 -4.62
CA PHE A 199 16.05 1.69 -4.51
C PHE A 199 16.56 1.80 -3.06
N TYR A 200 15.70 1.57 -2.07
CA TYR A 200 15.99 1.64 -0.63
C TYR A 200 15.99 0.28 0.09
N GLY A 201 15.49 -0.79 -0.55
CA GLY A 201 15.45 -2.10 0.09
C GLY A 201 14.92 -3.23 -0.80
N PRO A 202 15.21 -4.50 -0.44
CA PRO A 202 14.66 -5.67 -1.12
C PRO A 202 13.16 -5.79 -0.86
N LYS A 203 12.47 -6.54 -1.73
CA LYS A 203 11.01 -6.69 -1.61
C LYS A 203 10.52 -8.11 -1.87
N LEU A 204 9.40 -8.45 -1.23
CA LEU A 204 8.50 -9.52 -1.66
C LEU A 204 7.36 -8.90 -2.45
N GLU A 205 7.08 -9.45 -3.60
CA GLU A 205 5.97 -9.08 -4.46
C GLU A 205 4.93 -10.19 -4.44
N PHE A 206 3.68 -9.80 -4.23
CA PHE A 206 2.54 -10.71 -4.35
C PHE A 206 1.82 -10.36 -5.63
N VAL A 207 1.90 -11.28 -6.57
CA VAL A 207 1.44 -11.07 -7.95
C VAL A 207 0.13 -11.80 -8.14
N LEU A 208 -0.87 -11.07 -8.64
CA LEU A 208 -2.14 -11.61 -9.08
C LEU A 208 -2.18 -11.68 -10.59
N ARG A 209 -2.80 -12.73 -11.12
CA ARG A 209 -2.97 -12.92 -12.55
C ARG A 209 -4.35 -12.48 -12.98
N ASP A 210 -4.43 -11.66 -14.03
CA ASP A 210 -5.71 -11.24 -14.59
C ASP A 210 -6.35 -12.34 -15.44
N ALA A 211 -7.58 -12.10 -15.92
CA ALA A 211 -8.38 -13.07 -16.67
C ALA A 211 -7.75 -13.51 -18.00
N ILE A 212 -6.81 -12.74 -18.55
CA ILE A 212 -6.09 -13.07 -19.79
C ILE A 212 -4.65 -13.53 -19.55
N GLY A 213 -4.30 -13.83 -18.29
CA GLY A 213 -3.03 -14.43 -17.91
C GLY A 213 -1.87 -13.45 -17.70
N ARG A 214 -2.11 -12.12 -17.63
CA ARG A 214 -1.07 -11.13 -17.33
C ARG A 214 -0.84 -11.05 -15.82
N ASP A 215 0.43 -10.94 -15.44
CA ASP A 215 0.84 -10.79 -14.05
C ASP A 215 0.81 -9.32 -13.63
N TRP A 216 0.18 -9.04 -12.48
CA TRP A 216 0.12 -7.73 -11.89
C TRP A 216 0.60 -7.76 -10.45
N GLN A 217 1.65 -7.02 -10.17
CA GLN A 217 2.08 -6.78 -8.80
C GLN A 217 1.01 -5.97 -8.06
N CYS A 218 0.50 -6.53 -6.96
CA CYS A 218 -0.45 -5.89 -6.06
C CYS A 218 0.16 -5.73 -4.68
N GLY A 219 0.31 -6.81 -3.93
CA GLY A 219 0.91 -6.77 -2.60
C GLY A 219 2.42 -6.63 -2.64
N THR A 220 2.97 -5.92 -1.66
CA THR A 220 4.42 -5.80 -1.45
C THR A 220 4.77 -5.77 0.02
N ILE A 221 5.91 -6.34 0.37
CA ILE A 221 6.59 -6.17 1.65
C ILE A 221 8.03 -5.78 1.32
N GLN A 222 8.52 -4.69 1.90
CA GLN A 222 9.87 -4.18 1.65
C GLN A 222 10.54 -3.87 2.98
N ILE A 223 11.80 -4.30 3.15
CA ILE A 223 12.60 -3.99 4.34
C ILE A 223 13.52 -2.83 4.01
N ASP A 224 13.45 -1.79 4.81
CA ASP A 224 14.17 -0.55 4.61
C ASP A 224 14.94 -0.15 5.87
N LEU A 225 16.25 -0.17 5.76
CA LEU A 225 17.20 0.33 6.75
C LEU A 225 17.76 1.71 6.37
N ASN A 226 17.46 2.19 5.17
CA ASN A 226 18.06 3.39 4.57
C ASN A 226 17.27 4.67 4.84
N LEU A 227 15.96 4.67 4.61
CA LEU A 227 15.13 5.88 4.82
C LEU A 227 15.10 6.34 6.28
N PRO A 228 15.01 5.45 7.29
CA PRO A 228 15.12 5.86 8.68
C PRO A 228 16.42 6.60 8.99
N GLU A 229 17.55 6.18 8.41
CA GLU A 229 18.83 6.88 8.56
C GLU A 229 18.82 8.24 7.87
N ARG A 230 18.45 8.27 6.60
CA ARG A 230 18.45 9.49 5.77
C ARG A 230 17.54 10.60 6.30
N LEU A 231 16.45 10.22 6.94
CA LEU A 231 15.47 11.13 7.52
C LEU A 231 15.60 11.31 9.04
N ASP A 232 16.69 10.80 9.64
CA ASP A 232 17.00 10.91 11.07
C ASP A 232 15.86 10.41 11.97
N CYS A 233 15.37 9.22 11.68
CA CYS A 233 14.31 8.54 12.40
C CYS A 233 14.93 7.71 13.54
N ASN A 234 14.54 7.96 14.80
CA ASN A 234 15.14 7.30 15.96
C ASN A 234 14.08 6.91 16.99
N PHE A 235 14.38 5.90 17.79
CA PHE A 235 13.68 5.56 19.03
C PHE A 235 14.68 5.46 20.18
N ILE A 236 14.19 5.38 21.43
CA ILE A 236 15.02 5.16 22.61
C ILE A 236 14.97 3.69 23.00
N ASN A 237 16.12 3.03 23.02
CA ASN A 237 16.25 1.63 23.38
C ASN A 237 16.15 1.41 24.91
N SER A 238 16.27 0.17 25.37
CA SER A 238 16.17 -0.21 26.79
C SER A 238 17.27 0.40 27.67
N GLU A 239 18.37 0.81 27.07
CA GLU A 239 19.53 1.42 27.75
C GLU A 239 19.44 2.96 27.79
N GLY A 240 18.39 3.55 27.18
CA GLY A 240 18.23 5.00 27.09
C GLY A 240 18.98 5.65 25.91
N ASN A 241 19.57 4.86 25.04
CA ASN A 241 20.30 5.35 23.88
C ASN A 241 19.38 5.52 22.66
N LYS A 242 19.72 6.45 21.77
CA LYS A 242 19.07 6.58 20.47
C LYS A 242 19.50 5.46 19.54
N GLU A 243 18.51 4.80 18.95
CA GLU A 243 18.69 3.73 17.99
C GLU A 243 17.81 3.94 16.77
N ARG A 244 18.21 3.43 15.61
CA ARG A 244 17.46 3.53 14.37
C ARG A 244 16.50 2.36 14.25
N PRO A 245 15.20 2.60 13.98
CA PRO A 245 14.28 1.51 13.66
C PRO A 245 14.54 0.98 12.26
N VAL A 246 14.17 -0.27 12.04
CA VAL A 246 13.91 -0.82 10.71
C VAL A 246 12.51 -0.38 10.30
N MET A 247 12.34 -0.02 9.04
CA MET A 247 11.05 0.31 8.48
C MET A 247 10.62 -0.78 7.50
N ILE A 248 9.46 -1.39 7.75
CA ILE A 248 8.86 -2.33 6.81
C ILE A 248 7.73 -1.59 6.10
N HIS A 249 7.85 -1.45 4.79
CA HIS A 249 6.80 -0.92 3.93
C HIS A 249 5.89 -2.06 3.48
N ARG A 250 4.59 -1.85 3.49
CA ARG A 250 3.65 -2.80 2.92
C ARG A 250 2.50 -2.12 2.20
N ALA A 251 2.09 -2.70 1.11
CA ALA A 251 0.80 -2.47 0.48
C ALA A 251 0.19 -3.85 0.21
N LEU A 252 -1.12 -4.01 0.41
CA LEU A 252 -1.80 -5.30 0.25
C LEU A 252 -2.58 -5.33 -1.05
N PHE A 253 -3.39 -4.32 -1.32
CA PHE A 253 -4.01 -4.10 -2.65
C PHE A 253 -3.03 -3.43 -3.63
N GLY A 254 -2.06 -2.68 -3.10
CA GLY A 254 -1.22 -1.79 -3.87
C GLY A 254 -2.02 -0.56 -4.33
N SER A 255 -2.23 -0.40 -5.63
CA SER A 255 -3.18 0.60 -6.14
C SER A 255 -4.59 0.07 -6.06
N LEU A 256 -5.51 0.78 -5.36
CA LEU A 256 -6.92 0.43 -5.31
C LEU A 256 -7.54 0.42 -6.71
N GLU A 257 -7.12 1.35 -7.58
CA GLU A 257 -7.56 1.43 -8.96
C GLU A 257 -7.21 0.15 -9.72
N ARG A 258 -5.96 -0.29 -9.63
CA ARG A 258 -5.49 -1.53 -10.26
C ARG A 258 -6.21 -2.75 -9.70
N PHE A 259 -6.32 -2.84 -8.39
CA PHE A 259 -6.98 -3.97 -7.73
C PHE A 259 -8.45 -4.08 -8.13
N ILE A 260 -9.18 -2.94 -8.22
CA ILE A 260 -10.56 -2.92 -8.74
C ILE A 260 -10.61 -3.40 -10.20
N GLY A 261 -9.66 -2.97 -11.03
CA GLY A 261 -9.58 -3.44 -12.41
C GLY A 261 -9.42 -4.95 -12.49
N ILE A 262 -8.50 -5.52 -11.71
CA ILE A 262 -8.28 -6.98 -11.63
C ILE A 262 -9.53 -7.70 -11.13
N LEU A 263 -10.19 -7.18 -10.08
CA LEU A 263 -11.43 -7.78 -9.55
C LEU A 263 -12.56 -7.82 -10.59
N ILE A 264 -12.76 -6.72 -11.34
CA ILE A 264 -13.78 -6.65 -12.38
C ILE A 264 -13.51 -7.70 -13.46
N GLU A 265 -12.25 -7.85 -13.88
CA GLU A 265 -11.85 -8.86 -14.87
C GLU A 265 -11.99 -10.28 -14.29
N HIS A 266 -11.49 -10.52 -13.09
CA HIS A 266 -11.54 -11.83 -12.42
C HIS A 266 -12.97 -12.37 -12.29
N TYR A 267 -13.88 -11.52 -11.89
CA TYR A 267 -15.30 -11.88 -11.73
C TYR A 267 -16.16 -11.65 -13.00
N SER A 268 -15.57 -11.26 -14.13
CA SER A 268 -16.30 -10.90 -15.36
C SER A 268 -17.46 -9.94 -15.09
N GLY A 269 -17.25 -9.00 -14.17
CA GLY A 269 -18.25 -8.02 -13.71
C GLY A 269 -19.26 -8.54 -12.67
N ASN A 270 -19.31 -9.85 -12.40
CA ASN A 270 -20.23 -10.45 -11.43
C ASN A 270 -19.60 -10.49 -10.02
N LEU A 271 -19.37 -9.32 -9.44
CA LEU A 271 -18.73 -9.18 -8.14
C LEU A 271 -19.50 -9.91 -7.02
N PRO A 272 -18.81 -10.40 -5.96
CA PRO A 272 -19.46 -10.90 -4.77
C PRO A 272 -20.44 -9.88 -4.18
N LEU A 273 -21.54 -10.35 -3.59
CA LEU A 273 -22.64 -9.49 -3.13
C LEU A 273 -22.17 -8.36 -2.21
N TRP A 274 -21.20 -8.60 -1.35
CA TRP A 274 -20.68 -7.61 -0.42
C TRP A 274 -19.90 -6.46 -1.11
N LEU A 275 -19.33 -6.71 -2.31
CA LEU A 275 -18.68 -5.70 -3.14
C LEU A 275 -19.64 -5.02 -4.12
N CYS A 276 -20.76 -5.67 -4.46
CA CYS A 276 -21.71 -5.13 -5.46
C CYS A 276 -22.20 -3.73 -5.07
N PRO A 277 -22.20 -2.76 -6.01
CA PRO A 277 -22.76 -1.43 -5.78
C PRO A 277 -24.28 -1.46 -5.66
N VAL A 278 -24.93 -2.43 -6.30
CA VAL A 278 -26.38 -2.69 -6.21
C VAL A 278 -26.58 -4.07 -5.64
N LYS A 279 -27.12 -4.16 -4.43
CA LYS A 279 -27.28 -5.43 -3.68
C LYS A 279 -28.47 -6.24 -4.15
N ALA A 280 -29.57 -5.56 -4.51
CA ALA A 280 -30.78 -6.16 -5.00
C ALA A 280 -31.53 -5.18 -5.91
N VAL A 281 -32.24 -5.72 -6.87
CA VAL A 281 -33.15 -4.97 -7.75
C VAL A 281 -34.51 -5.62 -7.65
N ILE A 282 -35.51 -4.82 -7.31
CA ILE A 282 -36.91 -5.25 -7.32
C ILE A 282 -37.57 -4.67 -8.56
N ALA A 283 -38.03 -5.54 -9.43
CA ALA A 283 -38.81 -5.17 -10.63
C ALA A 283 -40.30 -5.55 -10.43
N THR A 284 -41.19 -4.60 -10.57
CA THR A 284 -42.64 -4.87 -10.52
C THR A 284 -43.15 -5.24 -11.90
N VAL A 285 -43.96 -6.27 -11.96
CA VAL A 285 -44.60 -6.71 -13.22
C VAL A 285 -45.82 -5.81 -13.58
N THR A 286 -46.45 -5.23 -12.56
CA THR A 286 -47.59 -4.34 -12.71
C THR A 286 -47.51 -3.14 -11.76
N GLU A 287 -48.19 -2.04 -12.13
CA GLU A 287 -48.28 -0.84 -11.26
C GLU A 287 -48.90 -1.12 -9.89
N LYS A 288 -49.76 -2.13 -9.79
CA LYS A 288 -50.41 -2.55 -8.53
C LYS A 288 -49.40 -3.03 -7.47
N CYS A 289 -48.19 -3.43 -7.87
CA CYS A 289 -47.14 -3.90 -6.99
C CYS A 289 -46.14 -2.80 -6.59
N LEU A 290 -46.32 -1.54 -7.03
CA LEU A 290 -45.42 -0.44 -6.73
C LEU A 290 -45.27 -0.15 -5.23
N SER A 291 -46.29 -0.45 -4.41
CA SER A 291 -46.25 -0.28 -2.96
C SER A 291 -45.18 -1.17 -2.27
N LEU A 292 -44.82 -2.29 -2.90
CA LEU A 292 -43.79 -3.18 -2.37
C LEU A 292 -42.37 -2.59 -2.44
N ILE A 293 -42.14 -1.66 -3.40
CA ILE A 293 -40.83 -0.98 -3.51
C ILE A 293 -40.54 -0.12 -2.29
N HIS A 294 -41.56 0.52 -1.73
CA HIS A 294 -41.43 1.34 -0.52
C HIS A 294 -41.12 0.54 0.75
N ILE A 295 -41.49 -0.75 0.80
CA ILE A 295 -41.22 -1.65 1.91
C ILE A 295 -39.76 -2.10 1.91
N SER A 296 -39.13 -2.18 0.75
CA SER A 296 -37.75 -2.65 0.58
C SER A 296 -36.69 -1.53 0.58
N GLU A 297 -37.10 -0.27 0.52
CA GLU A 297 -36.16 0.84 0.71
C GLU A 297 -35.74 0.90 2.19
N PRO A 298 -34.41 0.84 2.48
CA PRO A 298 -33.95 1.09 3.83
C PRO A 298 -34.38 2.50 4.22
N THR A 299 -35.17 2.63 5.27
CA THR A 299 -35.52 3.92 5.89
C THR A 299 -34.22 4.68 6.10
N ARG A 300 -33.99 5.75 5.35
CA ARG A 300 -32.87 6.67 5.60
C ARG A 300 -33.05 7.19 7.03
N PRO A 301 -32.05 7.04 7.92
CA PRO A 301 -32.13 7.70 9.22
C PRO A 301 -32.36 9.19 8.95
N ARG A 302 -33.48 9.75 9.40
CA ARG A 302 -33.62 11.20 9.47
C ARG A 302 -32.58 11.66 10.48
N LEU A 303 -31.53 12.31 9.99
CA LEU A 303 -30.68 13.11 10.85
C LEU A 303 -31.55 14.21 11.44
N ILE A 304 -31.78 14.10 12.77
CA ILE A 304 -32.33 15.16 13.59
C ILE A 304 -31.21 16.15 13.90
#